data_d795801926cf62bcc54ad60b3ecc9491
#
_entry.id   d795801926cf62bcc54ad60b3ecc9491
#
_cell.length_a   1.000
_cell.length_b   1.000
_cell.length_c   1.000
_cell.angle_alpha   90.00
_cell.angle_beta   90.00
_cell.angle_gamma   90.00
#
_symmetry.space_group_name_H-M   'P 1'
#
loop_
_entity.id
_entity.type
_entity.pdbx_description
1 polymer ?
#
loop_
_entity_poly.entity_id
_entity_poly.type
_entity_poly.pdbx_seq_one_letter_code
_entity_poly.pdbx_strand_id
1 'polypeptide(L)'
;LFYAQQEAFLKIPGYQIAYWINPHAIELFSKHKPLGKKFELKQGLITANNDLFLRFWYEPTIETVSVPLLTSEAFSAHNRTWLPYNKGGDFRIWYGNYDLVVNWKDNGASIKGYKDERGKVLSRPQNIQYFFKEGATWTLISSGSFSIRYCPPGFGFDARGSMLFGERSKEVLYGHL
;
A
#
# COMPACT_ATOMS: atom_id res chain seq x y z
N LEU A 1 -23.93 -28.28 8.02
CA LEU A 1 -24.12 -27.56 9.28
C LEU A 1 -22.75 -27.33 9.89
N PHE A 2 -22.40 -26.07 10.20
CA PHE A 2 -21.14 -25.72 10.86
C PHE A 2 -21.41 -25.58 12.36
N TYR A 3 -20.57 -26.19 13.16
CA TYR A 3 -20.55 -26.01 14.61
C TYR A 3 -19.26 -25.34 15.01
N ALA A 4 -19.33 -24.23 15.72
CA ALA A 4 -18.18 -23.54 16.27
C ALA A 4 -18.44 -23.17 17.73
N GLN A 5 -17.45 -23.37 18.58
CA GLN A 5 -17.49 -22.90 19.97
C GLN A 5 -17.27 -21.40 20.01
N GLN A 6 -18.11 -20.70 20.76
CA GLN A 6 -18.07 -19.23 20.84
C GLN A 6 -16.71 -18.72 21.34
N GLU A 7 -16.07 -19.43 22.24
CA GLU A 7 -14.73 -19.07 22.76
C GLU A 7 -13.64 -19.08 21.69
N ALA A 8 -13.83 -19.85 20.61
CA ALA A 8 -12.85 -19.86 19.51
C ALA A 8 -12.74 -18.49 18.82
N PHE A 9 -13.83 -17.71 18.78
CA PHE A 9 -13.84 -16.37 18.16
C PHE A 9 -13.04 -15.35 18.96
N LEU A 10 -12.87 -15.56 20.28
CA LEU A 10 -12.03 -14.69 21.11
C LEU A 10 -10.55 -14.76 20.75
N LYS A 11 -10.13 -15.82 20.06
CA LYS A 11 -8.74 -15.96 19.56
C LYS A 11 -8.49 -15.18 18.27
N ILE A 12 -9.55 -14.79 17.56
CA ILE A 12 -9.46 -14.06 16.29
C ILE A 12 -9.32 -12.55 16.59
N PRO A 13 -8.33 -11.84 16.04
CA PRO A 13 -8.20 -10.39 16.19
C PRO A 13 -9.49 -9.67 15.74
N GLY A 14 -10.03 -8.81 16.62
CA GLY A 14 -11.31 -8.13 16.38
C GLY A 14 -12.55 -8.95 16.70
N TYR A 15 -12.41 -10.15 17.27
CA TYR A 15 -13.50 -11.02 17.74
C TYR A 15 -14.56 -11.33 16.70
N GLN A 16 -14.14 -11.48 15.46
CA GLN A 16 -15.06 -11.73 14.33
C GLN A 16 -15.68 -13.11 14.43
N ILE A 17 -17.00 -13.19 14.19
CA ILE A 17 -17.73 -14.45 14.10
C ILE A 17 -17.40 -15.11 12.75
N ALA A 18 -16.42 -15.99 12.74
CA ALA A 18 -15.89 -16.63 11.54
C ALA A 18 -15.97 -18.16 11.63
N TYR A 19 -17.21 -18.67 11.71
CA TYR A 19 -17.51 -20.09 11.89
C TYR A 19 -17.04 -21.01 10.76
N TRP A 20 -16.66 -20.41 9.63
CA TRP A 20 -16.13 -21.14 8.46
C TRP A 20 -14.60 -21.33 8.49
N ILE A 21 -13.89 -20.69 9.43
CA ILE A 21 -12.43 -20.82 9.52
C ILE A 21 -12.07 -22.16 10.13
N ASN A 22 -11.07 -22.80 9.53
CA ASN A 22 -10.51 -24.05 10.05
C ASN A 22 -9.96 -23.82 11.48
N PRO A 23 -10.26 -24.73 12.46
CA PRO A 23 -9.76 -24.62 13.83
C PRO A 23 -8.24 -24.45 13.92
N HIS A 24 -7.47 -25.13 13.05
CA HIS A 24 -6.02 -24.96 12.99
C HIS A 24 -5.62 -23.52 12.65
N ALA A 25 -6.32 -22.87 11.71
CA ALA A 25 -6.06 -21.46 11.38
C ALA A 25 -6.39 -20.51 12.55
N ILE A 26 -7.43 -20.83 13.35
CA ILE A 26 -7.76 -20.07 14.58
C ILE A 26 -6.62 -20.18 15.60
N GLU A 27 -6.01 -21.37 15.75
CA GLU A 27 -4.88 -21.55 16.65
C GLU A 27 -3.65 -20.74 16.26
N LEU A 28 -3.42 -20.51 14.96
CA LEU A 28 -2.29 -19.70 14.50
C LEU A 28 -2.33 -18.26 15.05
N PHE A 29 -3.52 -17.67 15.23
CA PHE A 29 -3.67 -16.36 15.86
C PHE A 29 -3.19 -16.33 17.31
N SER A 30 -3.30 -17.46 18.02
CA SER A 30 -2.82 -17.56 19.42
C SER A 30 -1.32 -17.90 19.49
N LYS A 31 -0.81 -18.66 18.51
CA LYS A 31 0.59 -19.13 18.49
C LYS A 31 1.57 -18.11 17.94
N HIS A 32 1.12 -17.23 17.04
CA HIS A 32 1.99 -16.30 16.34
C HIS A 32 1.68 -14.84 16.69
N LYS A 33 2.73 -14.02 16.67
CA LYS A 33 2.59 -12.56 16.84
C LYS A 33 2.06 -11.95 15.54
N PRO A 34 1.15 -10.96 15.61
CA PRO A 34 0.71 -10.22 14.42
C PRO A 34 1.89 -9.57 13.69
N LEU A 35 1.81 -9.50 12.36
CA LEU A 35 2.85 -8.86 11.52
C LEU A 35 3.17 -7.43 11.96
N GLY A 36 2.17 -6.66 12.42
CA GLY A 36 2.35 -5.31 12.93
C GLY A 36 3.22 -5.18 14.19
N LYS A 37 3.60 -6.31 14.83
CA LYS A 37 4.60 -6.31 15.92
C LYS A 37 6.04 -6.44 15.41
N LYS A 38 6.22 -6.89 14.16
CA LYS A 38 7.53 -7.07 13.52
C LYS A 38 7.81 -6.02 12.45
N PHE A 39 6.75 -5.50 11.83
CA PHE A 39 6.82 -4.60 10.67
C PHE A 39 5.96 -3.37 10.88
N GLU A 40 6.31 -2.30 10.20
CA GLU A 40 5.50 -1.11 10.13
C GLU A 40 4.49 -1.22 8.97
N LEU A 41 3.21 -1.33 9.33
CA LEU A 41 2.11 -1.36 8.37
C LEU A 41 1.58 0.06 8.17
N LYS A 42 1.61 0.54 6.93
CA LYS A 42 1.23 1.93 6.61
C LYS A 42 0.21 1.98 5.48
N GLN A 43 -0.79 2.82 5.65
CA GLN A 43 -1.65 3.28 4.56
C GLN A 43 -1.02 4.51 3.93
N GLY A 44 -1.07 4.62 2.61
CA GLY A 44 -0.49 5.74 1.89
C GLY A 44 -1.43 6.92 1.66
N LEU A 45 -1.11 7.68 0.65
CA LEU A 45 -1.79 8.88 0.22
C LEU A 45 -3.24 8.61 -0.25
N ILE A 46 -4.15 9.53 0.04
CA ILE A 46 -5.46 9.65 -0.62
C ILE A 46 -5.44 10.94 -1.43
N THR A 47 -5.52 10.83 -2.75
CA THR A 47 -5.47 11.96 -3.67
C THR A 47 -6.75 12.81 -3.63
N ALA A 48 -7.88 12.21 -3.29
CA ALA A 48 -9.24 12.71 -3.40
C ALA A 48 -9.73 12.95 -4.84
N ASN A 49 -8.82 13.06 -5.81
CA ASN A 49 -9.16 13.18 -7.23
C ASN A 49 -8.11 12.45 -8.08
N ASN A 50 -8.46 11.22 -8.47
CA ASN A 50 -7.53 10.39 -9.25
C ASN A 50 -7.34 10.91 -10.67
N ASP A 51 -8.39 11.40 -11.30
CA ASP A 51 -8.34 11.86 -12.68
C ASP A 51 -7.45 13.10 -12.84
N LEU A 52 -7.33 13.89 -11.77
CA LEU A 52 -6.44 15.04 -11.73
C LEU A 52 -4.98 14.63 -11.46
N PHE A 53 -4.75 13.72 -10.53
CA PHE A 53 -3.43 13.48 -9.95
C PHE A 53 -2.76 12.17 -10.37
N LEU A 54 -3.48 11.24 -11.04
CA LEU A 54 -2.91 9.98 -11.51
C LEU A 54 -2.92 9.90 -13.03
N ARG A 55 -1.95 9.17 -13.56
CA ARG A 55 -1.87 8.79 -14.97
C ARG A 55 -1.38 7.36 -15.06
N PHE A 56 -1.66 6.69 -16.17
CA PHE A 56 -0.87 5.51 -16.54
C PHE A 56 0.55 5.95 -16.90
N TRP A 57 1.53 5.12 -16.60
CA TRP A 57 2.95 5.47 -16.77
C TRP A 57 3.32 5.87 -18.21
N TYR A 58 2.56 5.43 -19.20
CA TYR A 58 2.78 5.69 -20.64
C TYR A 58 2.04 6.94 -21.15
N GLU A 59 1.21 7.60 -20.35
CA GLU A 59 0.48 8.81 -20.78
C GLU A 59 1.37 10.08 -20.71
N PRO A 60 2.19 10.28 -19.67
CA PRO A 60 3.08 11.43 -19.63
C PRO A 60 4.33 11.23 -20.49
N THR A 61 4.99 12.33 -20.83
CA THR A 61 6.31 12.30 -21.47
C THR A 61 7.33 11.61 -20.56
N ILE A 62 8.05 10.64 -21.08
CA ILE A 62 8.93 9.76 -20.30
C ILE A 62 9.99 10.52 -19.49
N GLU A 63 10.47 11.65 -20.01
CA GLU A 63 11.43 12.54 -19.34
C GLU A 63 10.86 13.14 -18.04
N THR A 64 9.53 13.19 -17.89
CA THR A 64 8.88 13.72 -16.69
C THR A 64 8.56 12.63 -15.68
N VAL A 65 8.69 11.36 -16.05
CA VAL A 65 8.45 10.21 -15.18
C VAL A 65 9.74 9.83 -14.45
N SER A 66 9.64 9.57 -13.17
CA SER A 66 10.78 9.09 -12.38
C SER A 66 11.10 7.63 -12.71
N VAL A 67 12.39 7.28 -12.71
CA VAL A 67 12.80 5.87 -12.66
C VAL A 67 12.61 5.33 -11.23
N PRO A 68 12.16 4.08 -11.07
CA PRO A 68 11.76 3.56 -9.76
C PRO A 68 12.83 3.57 -8.66
N LEU A 69 14.11 3.61 -9.02
CA LEU A 69 15.20 3.55 -8.03
C LEU A 69 15.71 4.91 -7.53
N LEU A 70 15.06 6.01 -7.92
CA LEU A 70 15.44 7.34 -7.44
C LEU A 70 15.00 7.53 -5.98
N THR A 71 15.85 8.22 -5.22
CA THR A 71 15.50 8.72 -3.88
C THR A 71 14.64 9.99 -3.96
N SER A 72 14.11 10.43 -2.82
CA SER A 72 13.36 11.69 -2.72
C SER A 72 14.19 12.89 -3.18
N GLU A 73 15.45 12.93 -2.82
CA GLU A 73 16.42 13.98 -3.17
C GLU A 73 16.70 13.98 -4.67
N ALA A 74 16.94 12.80 -5.25
CA ALA A 74 17.17 12.65 -6.68
C ALA A 74 15.93 13.00 -7.50
N PHE A 75 14.73 12.61 -7.04
CA PHE A 75 13.47 13.00 -7.68
C PHE A 75 13.34 14.52 -7.79
N SER A 76 13.59 15.23 -6.69
CA SER A 76 13.52 16.69 -6.62
C SER A 76 14.60 17.36 -7.48
N ALA A 77 15.85 16.84 -7.44
CA ALA A 77 16.97 17.39 -8.20
C ALA A 77 16.79 17.27 -9.73
N HIS A 78 16.12 16.21 -10.21
CA HIS A 78 15.86 16.01 -11.63
C HIS A 78 14.57 16.68 -12.13
N ASN A 79 13.90 17.48 -11.29
CA ASN A 79 12.65 18.18 -11.61
C ASN A 79 11.59 17.28 -12.27
N ARG A 80 11.48 16.04 -11.78
CA ARG A 80 10.47 15.09 -12.25
C ARG A 80 9.09 15.47 -11.74
N THR A 81 8.06 15.13 -12.51
CA THR A 81 6.66 15.42 -12.16
C THR A 81 5.96 14.17 -11.64
N TRP A 82 6.22 13.03 -12.29
CA TRP A 82 5.45 11.81 -12.10
C TRP A 82 6.27 10.76 -11.38
N LEU A 83 5.80 10.40 -10.20
CA LEU A 83 6.38 9.36 -9.35
C LEU A 83 5.63 8.03 -9.57
N PRO A 84 6.30 6.89 -9.81
CA PRO A 84 5.66 5.59 -9.80
C PRO A 84 4.80 5.39 -8.56
N TYR A 85 3.61 4.82 -8.73
CA TYR A 85 2.60 4.83 -7.69
C TYR A 85 1.91 3.49 -7.52
N ASN A 86 2.06 2.89 -6.34
CA ASN A 86 1.39 1.66 -5.96
C ASN A 86 0.00 1.96 -5.41
N LYS A 87 -1.04 1.62 -6.17
CA LYS A 87 -2.44 1.83 -5.79
C LYS A 87 -3.19 0.57 -5.38
N GLY A 88 -2.54 -0.58 -5.34
CA GLY A 88 -3.21 -1.86 -5.29
C GLY A 88 -3.59 -2.33 -6.69
N GLY A 89 -4.77 -2.88 -6.88
CA GLY A 89 -5.25 -3.37 -8.17
C GLY A 89 -5.62 -4.85 -8.13
N ASP A 90 -5.63 -5.50 -9.29
CA ASP A 90 -6.03 -6.89 -9.48
C ASP A 90 -5.17 -7.88 -8.70
N PHE A 91 -5.69 -9.10 -8.56
CA PHE A 91 -4.95 -10.18 -7.94
C PHE A 91 -3.67 -10.49 -8.72
N ARG A 92 -2.53 -10.26 -8.06
CA ARG A 92 -1.20 -10.66 -8.53
C ARG A 92 -0.37 -11.10 -7.34
N ILE A 93 0.39 -12.18 -7.50
CA ILE A 93 1.29 -12.71 -6.48
C ILE A 93 2.73 -12.32 -6.83
N TRP A 94 3.51 -12.01 -5.82
CA TRP A 94 4.93 -11.69 -5.86
C TRP A 94 5.26 -10.32 -6.45
N TYR A 95 4.61 -9.90 -7.55
CA TYR A 95 5.04 -8.77 -8.36
C TYR A 95 3.88 -8.22 -9.21
N GLY A 96 3.90 -6.89 -9.53
CA GLY A 96 2.99 -6.25 -10.48
C GLY A 96 2.12 -5.14 -9.89
N ASN A 97 1.18 -4.64 -10.72
CA ASN A 97 0.34 -3.46 -10.47
C ASN A 97 1.14 -2.15 -10.37
N TYR A 98 2.10 -1.96 -11.28
CA TYR A 98 2.96 -0.77 -11.39
C TYR A 98 2.54 0.15 -12.54
N ASP A 99 1.26 0.17 -12.87
CA ASP A 99 0.75 0.81 -14.07
C ASP A 99 0.55 2.32 -13.90
N LEU A 100 0.54 2.82 -12.66
CA LEU A 100 0.20 4.20 -12.35
C LEU A 100 1.41 5.03 -11.90
N VAL A 101 1.31 6.32 -12.19
CA VAL A 101 2.18 7.37 -11.68
C VAL A 101 1.33 8.47 -11.04
N VAL A 102 1.85 9.11 -10.00
CA VAL A 102 1.20 10.21 -9.29
C VAL A 102 1.95 11.52 -9.52
N ASN A 103 1.24 12.62 -9.67
CA ASN A 103 1.84 13.95 -9.73
C ASN A 103 2.45 14.30 -8.36
N TRP A 104 3.76 14.14 -8.25
CA TRP A 104 4.51 14.40 -7.02
C TRP A 104 5.47 15.59 -7.16
N LYS A 105 5.27 16.43 -8.18
CA LYS A 105 6.06 17.65 -8.39
C LYS A 105 6.06 18.50 -7.12
N ASP A 106 7.20 19.13 -6.83
CA ASP A 106 7.39 19.97 -5.65
C ASP A 106 6.95 19.30 -4.34
N ASN A 107 7.37 18.03 -4.19
CA ASN A 107 7.00 17.21 -3.04
C ASN A 107 5.47 17.07 -2.86
N GLY A 108 4.73 16.97 -3.96
CA GLY A 108 3.28 16.78 -3.95
C GLY A 108 2.48 18.04 -3.55
N ALA A 109 3.02 19.23 -3.79
CA ALA A 109 2.40 20.49 -3.39
C ALA A 109 0.95 20.63 -3.87
N SER A 110 0.69 20.26 -5.14
CA SER A 110 -0.66 20.33 -5.73
C SER A 110 -1.66 19.41 -5.00
N ILE A 111 -1.24 18.20 -4.64
CA ILE A 111 -2.09 17.25 -3.89
C ILE A 111 -2.31 17.76 -2.47
N LYS A 112 -1.24 18.17 -1.78
CA LYS A 112 -1.32 18.67 -0.40
C LYS A 112 -2.19 19.92 -0.28
N GLY A 113 -2.20 20.73 -1.33
CA GLY A 113 -3.00 21.97 -1.42
C GLY A 113 -4.39 21.80 -2.04
N TYR A 114 -4.81 20.57 -2.41
CA TYR A 114 -6.09 20.35 -3.07
C TYR A 114 -7.26 20.57 -2.12
N LYS A 115 -8.09 21.55 -2.46
CA LYS A 115 -9.19 22.04 -1.60
C LYS A 115 -10.50 22.09 -2.38
N ASP A 116 -11.60 22.05 -1.65
CA ASP A 116 -12.92 22.39 -2.16
C ASP A 116 -13.13 23.93 -2.25
N GLU A 117 -14.28 24.33 -2.76
CA GLU A 117 -14.68 25.75 -2.88
C GLU A 117 -14.75 26.49 -1.53
N ARG A 118 -14.87 25.76 -0.43
CA ARG A 118 -14.91 26.29 0.94
C ARG A 118 -13.52 26.35 1.58
N GLY A 119 -12.46 26.00 0.84
CA GLY A 119 -11.08 25.99 1.32
C GLY A 119 -10.69 24.79 2.19
N LYS A 120 -11.56 23.78 2.32
CA LYS A 120 -11.27 22.55 3.05
C LYS A 120 -10.35 21.64 2.21
N VAL A 121 -9.24 21.18 2.79
CA VAL A 121 -8.34 20.21 2.16
C VAL A 121 -9.07 18.88 1.99
N LEU A 122 -9.09 18.38 0.77
CA LEU A 122 -9.77 17.13 0.39
C LEU A 122 -8.82 15.93 0.39
N SER A 123 -7.57 16.15 -0.01
CA SER A 123 -6.55 15.10 -0.01
C SER A 123 -6.11 14.74 1.40
N ARG A 124 -5.46 13.56 1.52
CA ARG A 124 -4.92 13.08 2.78
C ARG A 124 -3.52 12.49 2.57
N PRO A 125 -2.47 13.36 2.57
CA PRO A 125 -1.08 12.96 2.33
C PRO A 125 -0.46 12.36 3.60
N GLN A 126 -0.86 11.15 3.94
CA GLN A 126 -0.34 10.43 5.12
C GLN A 126 0.85 9.54 4.78
N ASN A 127 1.74 9.33 5.75
CA ASN A 127 2.89 8.42 5.66
C ASN A 127 3.84 8.66 4.46
N ILE A 128 3.91 9.89 3.98
CA ILE A 128 4.75 10.27 2.83
C ILE A 128 6.25 10.10 3.10
N GLN A 129 6.68 10.04 4.36
CA GLN A 129 8.06 9.75 4.76
C GLN A 129 8.49 8.30 4.45
N TYR A 130 7.53 7.44 4.06
CA TYR A 130 7.78 6.09 3.59
C TYR A 130 7.82 5.98 2.07
N PHE A 131 7.52 7.06 1.35
CA PHE A 131 7.70 7.08 -0.10
C PHE A 131 9.16 6.80 -0.45
N PHE A 132 9.39 6.27 -1.62
CA PHE A 132 10.70 5.84 -2.13
C PHE A 132 11.33 4.62 -1.42
N LYS A 133 10.76 4.14 -0.33
CA LYS A 133 11.26 2.95 0.39
C LYS A 133 10.69 1.68 -0.21
N GLU A 134 11.52 0.63 -0.27
CA GLU A 134 11.05 -0.70 -0.63
C GLU A 134 10.20 -1.33 0.46
N GLY A 135 9.34 -2.27 0.08
CA GLY A 135 8.50 -2.99 1.03
C GLY A 135 7.68 -4.08 0.37
N ALA A 136 6.75 -4.62 1.12
CA ALA A 136 5.71 -5.49 0.58
C ALA A 136 4.35 -4.76 0.58
N THR A 137 3.53 -5.02 -0.41
CA THR A 137 2.23 -4.36 -0.60
C THR A 137 1.12 -5.36 -0.84
N TRP A 138 -0.08 -4.98 -0.48
CA TRP A 138 -1.30 -5.74 -0.79
C TRP A 138 -2.43 -4.81 -1.25
N THR A 139 -3.44 -5.39 -1.88
CA THR A 139 -4.67 -4.66 -2.23
C THR A 139 -5.61 -4.70 -1.03
N LEU A 140 -5.97 -3.53 -0.49
CA LEU A 140 -6.77 -3.42 0.75
C LEU A 140 -8.18 -3.99 0.58
N ILE A 141 -8.79 -3.81 -0.59
CA ILE A 141 -10.15 -4.28 -0.88
C ILE A 141 -10.05 -5.28 -2.02
N SER A 142 -10.39 -6.53 -1.74
CA SER A 142 -10.40 -7.62 -2.73
C SER A 142 -11.58 -8.55 -2.42
N SER A 143 -12.25 -9.02 -3.46
CA SER A 143 -13.24 -10.10 -3.38
C SER A 143 -12.64 -11.48 -3.57
N GLY A 144 -11.37 -11.55 -3.95
CA GLY A 144 -10.62 -12.77 -4.21
C GLY A 144 -9.66 -13.14 -3.08
N SER A 145 -8.72 -14.02 -3.41
CA SER A 145 -7.66 -14.44 -2.49
C SER A 145 -6.76 -13.29 -2.07
N PHE A 146 -6.25 -13.35 -0.86
CA PHE A 146 -5.22 -12.41 -0.40
C PHE A 146 -3.96 -12.58 -1.24
N SER A 147 -3.37 -11.46 -1.64
CA SER A 147 -2.10 -11.44 -2.37
C SER A 147 -1.17 -10.39 -1.79
N ILE A 148 0.09 -10.74 -1.67
CA ILE A 148 1.14 -9.82 -1.26
C ILE A 148 2.21 -9.75 -2.35
N ARG A 149 2.72 -8.56 -2.62
CA ARG A 149 3.66 -8.26 -3.71
C ARG A 149 4.84 -7.47 -3.20
N TYR A 150 5.98 -7.66 -3.82
CA TYR A 150 7.12 -6.78 -3.64
C TYR A 150 6.83 -5.41 -4.25
N CYS A 151 7.21 -4.36 -3.56
CA CYS A 151 7.23 -3.00 -4.07
C CYS A 151 8.68 -2.49 -3.99
N PRO A 152 9.34 -2.23 -5.14
CA PRO A 152 10.72 -1.75 -5.15
C PRO A 152 10.82 -0.32 -4.60
N PRO A 153 12.03 0.16 -4.28
CA PRO A 153 12.23 1.56 -3.92
C PRO A 153 11.87 2.48 -5.08
N GLY A 154 11.59 3.75 -4.79
CA GLY A 154 11.25 4.75 -5.81
C GLY A 154 9.75 4.87 -6.10
N PHE A 155 8.89 4.28 -5.27
CA PHE A 155 7.43 4.38 -5.39
C PHE A 155 6.83 5.26 -4.28
N GLY A 156 5.76 5.99 -4.66
CA GLY A 156 4.73 6.40 -3.71
C GLY A 156 3.65 5.33 -3.58
N PHE A 157 2.77 5.41 -2.58
CA PHE A 157 1.72 4.42 -2.39
C PHE A 157 0.41 5.03 -1.87
N ASP A 158 -0.67 4.39 -2.26
CA ASP A 158 -2.06 4.74 -1.96
C ASP A 158 -2.55 4.06 -0.67
N ALA A 159 -3.61 4.59 -0.09
CA ALA A 159 -4.29 3.94 1.01
C ALA A 159 -4.84 2.55 0.64
N ARG A 160 -5.22 2.34 -0.62
CA ARG A 160 -5.69 1.04 -1.14
C ARG A 160 -4.55 0.08 -1.49
N GLY A 161 -3.34 0.60 -1.71
CA GLY A 161 -2.11 -0.14 -1.88
C GLY A 161 -1.23 -0.04 -0.65
N SER A 162 -1.80 -0.35 0.51
CA SER A 162 -1.09 -0.33 1.80
C SER A 162 0.20 -1.12 1.76
N MET A 163 1.19 -0.69 2.54
CA MET A 163 2.53 -1.28 2.52
C MET A 163 3.01 -1.71 3.91
N LEU A 164 3.89 -2.67 3.89
CA LEU A 164 4.63 -3.22 5.02
C LEU A 164 6.10 -2.89 4.82
N PHE A 165 6.73 -2.28 5.85
CA PHE A 165 8.12 -1.86 5.85
C PHE A 165 8.91 -2.54 6.98
N GLY A 166 10.20 -2.77 6.74
CA GLY A 166 11.13 -3.36 7.70
C GLY A 166 12.28 -4.07 6.98
N GLU A 167 13.36 -4.34 7.69
CA GLU A 167 14.60 -4.95 7.12
C GLU A 167 14.34 -6.28 6.41
N ARG A 168 13.38 -7.06 6.89
CA ARG A 168 13.01 -8.37 6.34
C ARG A 168 11.66 -8.37 5.60
N SER A 169 11.21 -7.19 5.11
CA SER A 169 9.91 -7.09 4.46
C SER A 169 9.74 -7.98 3.24
N LYS A 170 10.83 -8.29 2.53
CA LYS A 170 10.84 -9.23 1.40
C LYS A 170 10.58 -10.67 1.81
N GLU A 171 10.96 -11.08 3.01
CA GLU A 171 10.80 -12.46 3.49
C GLU A 171 9.34 -12.84 3.71
N VAL A 172 8.48 -11.85 3.97
CA VAL A 172 7.02 -12.06 4.04
C VAL A 172 6.49 -12.66 2.74
N LEU A 173 7.09 -12.29 1.59
CA LEU A 173 6.71 -12.82 0.28
C LEU A 173 7.01 -14.31 0.14
N TYR A 174 8.07 -14.77 0.78
CA TYR A 174 8.52 -16.16 0.67
C TYR A 174 7.97 -17.08 1.77
N GLY A 175 7.11 -16.54 2.66
CA GLY A 175 6.53 -17.31 3.74
C GLY A 175 7.55 -17.77 4.82
N HIS A 176 8.66 -17.07 4.96
CA HIS A 176 9.73 -17.37 5.92
C HIS A 176 9.56 -16.68 7.30
N LEU A 177 8.33 -16.27 7.65
CA LEU A 177 8.05 -15.58 8.91
C LEU A 177 7.21 -16.37 9.87
#